data_cef40c36b3ae0424431feb4891d0142b
#
_entry.id   cef40c36b3ae0424431feb4891d0142b
#
_cell.length_a   1.000
_cell.length_b   1.000
_cell.length_c   1.000
_cell.angle_alpha   90.00
_cell.angle_beta   90.00
_cell.angle_gamma   90.00
#
_symmetry.space_group_name_H-M   'P 1'
#
loop_
_entity.id
_entity.type
_entity.pdbx_description
1 polymer ?
#
loop_
_entity_poly.entity_id
_entity_poly.type
_entity_poly.pdbx_seq_one_letter_code
_entity_poly.pdbx_strand_id
1 'polypeptide(L)'
;MQAAATLPDPLPDPVQDPLQDPRGAPLDVATVFREHLPFVFRALRRLGVAEGDIDDVCQEVFVVVMRKLAEFEGRSQLRTWIYGICVRSASDYRKRAPRRREVLTDEVPEGVTGKGPHEYATEAEARDLLDRLLAELDDDKRAVFVLYEIEELTMAEVALALECPLQTAYSRLHAARRRVQERATELAAAEGLAPKEGRRP
;
A
#
# COMPACT_ATOMS: atom_id res chain seq x y z
N MET A 1 -52.01 25.85 -2.29
CA MET A 1 -51.32 24.59 -1.99
C MET A 1 -50.64 24.15 -3.29
N GLN A 2 -49.37 24.46 -3.45
CA GLN A 2 -48.54 24.05 -4.60
C GLN A 2 -47.76 22.80 -4.20
N ALA A 3 -48.00 21.71 -4.92
CA ALA A 3 -47.25 20.47 -4.73
C ALA A 3 -45.83 20.66 -5.28
N ALA A 4 -44.83 20.52 -4.45
CA ALA A 4 -43.42 20.48 -4.84
C ALA A 4 -43.18 19.18 -5.64
N ALA A 5 -42.84 19.34 -6.92
CA ALA A 5 -42.40 18.24 -7.75
C ALA A 5 -40.99 17.77 -7.25
N THR A 6 -40.95 16.58 -6.67
CA THR A 6 -39.71 15.90 -6.34
C THR A 6 -39.02 15.53 -7.66
N LEU A 7 -37.84 16.10 -7.90
CA LEU A 7 -36.94 15.68 -8.98
C LEU A 7 -36.57 14.19 -8.78
N PRO A 8 -36.60 13.38 -9.85
CA PRO A 8 -36.12 12.01 -9.73
C PRO A 8 -34.63 11.99 -9.39
N ASP A 9 -34.24 11.06 -8.55
CA ASP A 9 -32.83 10.78 -8.21
C ASP A 9 -31.99 10.62 -9.49
N PRO A 10 -30.76 11.15 -9.56
CA PRO A 10 -29.90 10.92 -10.71
C PRO A 10 -29.70 9.41 -10.88
N LEU A 11 -29.82 8.95 -12.12
CA LEU A 11 -29.56 7.57 -12.49
C LEU A 11 -28.13 7.19 -11.99
N PRO A 12 -27.95 6.00 -11.41
CA PRO A 12 -26.64 5.54 -11.05
C PRO A 12 -25.73 5.54 -12.28
N ASP A 13 -24.49 6.01 -12.10
CA ASP A 13 -23.47 5.99 -13.15
C ASP A 13 -23.43 4.61 -13.82
N PRO A 14 -23.24 4.53 -15.14
CA PRO A 14 -23.18 3.25 -15.84
C PRO A 14 -22.12 2.38 -15.17
N VAL A 15 -22.52 1.19 -14.70
CA VAL A 15 -21.63 0.18 -14.15
C VAL A 15 -20.59 -0.10 -15.23
N GLN A 16 -19.39 0.44 -15.08
CA GLN A 16 -18.28 0.17 -15.98
C GLN A 16 -17.98 -1.34 -15.90
N ASP A 17 -17.94 -1.98 -17.05
CA ASP A 17 -17.54 -3.39 -17.14
C ASP A 17 -16.14 -3.54 -16.53
N PRO A 18 -15.98 -4.32 -15.44
CA PRO A 18 -14.72 -4.45 -14.72
C PRO A 18 -13.58 -5.02 -15.56
N LEU A 19 -13.90 -5.60 -16.71
CA LEU A 19 -12.94 -6.17 -17.66
C LEU A 19 -12.65 -5.23 -18.85
N GLN A 20 -13.11 -3.97 -18.78
CA GLN A 20 -12.82 -2.96 -19.79
C GLN A 20 -11.98 -1.83 -19.20
N ASP A 21 -11.06 -1.30 -20.00
CA ASP A 21 -10.36 -0.06 -19.66
C ASP A 21 -11.35 1.13 -19.70
N PRO A 22 -11.00 2.33 -19.20
CA PRO A 22 -11.85 3.51 -19.28
C PRO A 22 -12.27 3.89 -20.71
N ARG A 23 -11.70 3.29 -21.74
CA ARG A 23 -11.97 3.47 -23.17
C ARG A 23 -12.86 2.37 -23.74
N GLY A 24 -13.29 1.40 -22.92
CA GLY A 24 -14.16 0.30 -23.34
C GLY A 24 -13.43 -0.85 -24.04
N ALA A 25 -12.09 -0.86 -24.03
CA ALA A 25 -11.30 -1.97 -24.56
C ALA A 25 -11.15 -3.10 -23.54
N PRO A 26 -11.08 -4.38 -23.96
CA PRO A 26 -10.79 -5.47 -23.06
C PRO A 26 -9.45 -5.22 -22.32
N LEU A 27 -9.43 -5.44 -21.01
CA LEU A 27 -8.20 -5.37 -20.21
C LEU A 27 -7.23 -6.44 -20.70
N ASP A 28 -6.17 -6.01 -21.40
CA ASP A 28 -5.08 -6.91 -21.73
C ASP A 28 -3.96 -6.80 -20.68
N VAL A 29 -3.24 -7.89 -20.51
CA VAL A 29 -2.16 -8.01 -19.53
C VAL A 29 -1.07 -6.96 -19.73
N ALA A 30 -0.73 -6.63 -21.00
CA ALA A 30 0.32 -5.67 -21.31
C ALA A 30 -0.07 -4.25 -20.90
N THR A 31 -1.33 -3.89 -21.06
CA THR A 31 -1.89 -2.62 -20.62
C THR A 31 -1.91 -2.56 -19.08
N VAL A 32 -2.42 -3.59 -18.42
CA VAL A 32 -2.43 -3.69 -16.94
C VAL A 32 -1.01 -3.59 -16.39
N PHE A 33 -0.05 -4.29 -16.97
CA PHE A 33 1.36 -4.22 -16.59
C PHE A 33 1.87 -2.77 -16.67
N ARG A 34 1.74 -2.14 -17.83
CA ARG A 34 2.27 -0.80 -18.09
C ARG A 34 1.67 0.26 -17.16
N GLU A 35 0.36 0.20 -16.93
CA GLU A 35 -0.36 1.19 -16.13
C GLU A 35 -0.12 1.00 -14.62
N HIS A 36 0.02 -0.25 -14.17
CA HIS A 36 0.13 -0.54 -12.74
C HIS A 36 1.56 -0.82 -12.24
N LEU A 37 2.55 -0.96 -13.13
CA LEU A 37 3.93 -1.23 -12.74
C LEU A 37 4.49 -0.24 -11.70
N PRO A 38 4.40 1.09 -11.88
CA PRO A 38 4.91 2.04 -10.89
C PRO A 38 4.18 1.96 -9.55
N PHE A 39 2.91 1.60 -9.58
CA PHE A 39 2.11 1.38 -8.39
C PHE A 39 2.57 0.13 -7.63
N VAL A 40 2.75 -1.00 -8.32
CA VAL A 40 3.21 -2.27 -7.72
C VAL A 40 4.58 -2.09 -7.05
N PHE A 41 5.52 -1.40 -7.69
CA PHE A 41 6.83 -1.09 -7.12
C PHE A 41 6.70 -0.33 -5.79
N ARG A 42 5.93 0.76 -5.76
CA ARG A 42 5.71 1.53 -4.53
C ARG A 42 5.02 0.72 -3.45
N ALA A 43 4.04 -0.10 -3.83
CA ALA A 43 3.31 -0.96 -2.90
C ALA A 43 4.24 -2.00 -2.25
N LEU A 44 5.06 -2.69 -3.03
CA LEU A 44 6.00 -3.71 -2.54
C LEU A 44 7.04 -3.11 -1.59
N ARG A 45 7.59 -1.94 -1.91
CA ARG A 45 8.51 -1.21 -1.03
C ARG A 45 7.84 -0.90 0.31
N ARG A 46 6.65 -0.29 0.31
CA ARG A 46 5.87 0.02 1.52
C ARG A 46 5.50 -1.22 2.32
N LEU A 47 5.31 -2.35 1.64
CA LEU A 47 5.05 -3.65 2.25
C LEU A 47 6.32 -4.33 2.78
N GLY A 48 7.49 -3.70 2.67
CA GLY A 48 8.74 -4.14 3.28
C GLY A 48 9.52 -5.16 2.45
N VAL A 49 9.36 -5.16 1.14
CA VAL A 49 10.27 -5.87 0.23
C VAL A 49 11.55 -5.04 0.11
N ALA A 50 12.71 -5.70 0.23
CA ALA A 50 14.01 -5.03 0.11
C ALA A 50 14.23 -4.52 -1.32
N GLU A 51 14.91 -3.37 -1.46
CA GLU A 51 15.12 -2.68 -2.74
C GLU A 51 15.69 -3.62 -3.82
N GLY A 52 16.68 -4.42 -3.48
CA GLY A 52 17.33 -5.36 -4.42
C GLY A 52 16.45 -6.55 -4.85
N ASP A 53 15.35 -6.82 -4.17
CA ASP A 53 14.44 -7.93 -4.47
C ASP A 53 13.10 -7.44 -5.07
N ILE A 54 12.88 -6.12 -5.18
CA ILE A 54 11.60 -5.57 -5.64
C ILE A 54 11.28 -6.02 -7.07
N ASP A 55 12.24 -6.05 -7.96
CA ASP A 55 12.05 -6.47 -9.36
C ASP A 55 11.55 -7.90 -9.45
N ASP A 56 12.17 -8.82 -8.71
CA ASP A 56 11.79 -10.23 -8.67
C ASP A 56 10.37 -10.42 -8.12
N VAL A 57 10.07 -9.77 -6.99
CA VAL A 57 8.73 -9.86 -6.38
C VAL A 57 7.68 -9.18 -7.25
N CYS A 58 8.03 -8.10 -7.95
CA CYS A 58 7.16 -7.43 -8.92
C CYS A 58 6.80 -8.38 -10.08
N GLN A 59 7.77 -9.13 -10.61
CA GLN A 59 7.51 -10.14 -11.63
C GLN A 59 6.58 -11.25 -11.09
N GLU A 60 6.81 -11.74 -9.85
CA GLU A 60 5.90 -12.70 -9.20
C GLU A 60 4.46 -12.17 -9.14
N VAL A 61 4.27 -10.89 -8.75
CA VAL A 61 2.95 -10.25 -8.71
C VAL A 61 2.30 -10.27 -10.09
N PHE A 62 2.99 -9.85 -11.13
CA PHE A 62 2.41 -9.81 -12.48
C PHE A 62 2.16 -11.20 -13.08
N VAL A 63 2.94 -12.21 -12.72
CA VAL A 63 2.63 -13.61 -13.06
C VAL A 63 1.30 -14.04 -12.45
N VAL A 64 1.01 -13.66 -11.20
CA VAL A 64 -0.28 -13.94 -10.55
C VAL A 64 -1.40 -13.11 -11.20
N VAL A 65 -1.17 -11.82 -11.47
CA VAL A 65 -2.14 -10.96 -12.18
C VAL A 65 -2.51 -11.59 -13.52
N MET A 66 -1.51 -11.98 -14.33
CA MET A 66 -1.73 -12.59 -15.64
C MET A 66 -2.58 -13.87 -15.57
N ARG A 67 -2.35 -14.71 -14.57
CA ARG A 67 -3.09 -15.95 -14.40
C ARG A 67 -4.54 -15.73 -13.93
N LYS A 68 -4.78 -14.67 -13.16
CA LYS A 68 -6.06 -14.43 -12.49
C LYS A 68 -6.86 -13.26 -13.07
N LEU A 69 -6.34 -12.54 -14.07
CA LEU A 69 -7.03 -11.38 -14.64
C LEU A 69 -8.39 -11.74 -15.23
N ALA A 70 -8.48 -12.92 -15.88
CA ALA A 70 -9.74 -13.43 -16.44
C ALA A 70 -10.78 -13.79 -15.35
N GLU A 71 -10.36 -13.97 -14.10
CA GLU A 71 -11.23 -14.27 -12.96
C GLU A 71 -11.62 -13.01 -12.18
N PHE A 72 -11.14 -11.83 -12.61
CA PHE A 72 -11.43 -10.57 -11.95
C PHE A 72 -12.89 -10.18 -12.20
N GLU A 73 -13.71 -10.21 -11.14
CA GLU A 73 -15.16 -9.99 -11.21
C GLU A 73 -15.56 -8.50 -11.01
N GLY A 74 -14.61 -7.57 -10.88
CA GLY A 74 -14.91 -6.15 -10.70
C GLY A 74 -15.60 -5.79 -9.38
N ARG A 75 -15.53 -6.64 -8.36
CA ARG A 75 -16.08 -6.34 -7.02
C ARG A 75 -15.34 -5.20 -6.31
N SER A 76 -14.19 -4.79 -6.84
CA SER A 76 -13.39 -3.63 -6.41
C SER A 76 -12.72 -3.01 -7.63
N GLN A 77 -12.07 -1.87 -7.45
CA GLN A 77 -11.18 -1.36 -8.49
C GLN A 77 -10.04 -2.35 -8.77
N LEU A 78 -9.60 -2.44 -10.03
CA LEU A 78 -8.50 -3.33 -10.43
C LEU A 78 -7.23 -3.07 -9.60
N ARG A 79 -6.93 -1.80 -9.32
CA ARG A 79 -5.81 -1.39 -8.47
C ARG A 79 -5.89 -1.99 -7.06
N THR A 80 -7.07 -1.99 -6.44
CA THR A 80 -7.33 -2.58 -5.12
C THR A 80 -7.11 -4.09 -5.14
N TRP A 81 -7.56 -4.77 -6.19
CA TRP A 81 -7.36 -6.21 -6.37
C TRP A 81 -5.88 -6.56 -6.57
N ILE A 82 -5.15 -5.80 -7.41
CA ILE A 82 -3.69 -5.96 -7.59
C ILE A 82 -2.97 -5.74 -6.25
N TYR A 83 -3.40 -4.77 -5.44
CA TYR A 83 -2.80 -4.55 -4.12
C TYR A 83 -2.94 -5.76 -3.20
N GLY A 84 -4.10 -6.42 -3.19
CA GLY A 84 -4.28 -7.68 -2.46
C GLY A 84 -3.27 -8.76 -2.88
N ILE A 85 -2.92 -8.81 -4.17
CA ILE A 85 -1.86 -9.71 -4.69
C ILE A 85 -0.49 -9.25 -4.15
N CYS A 86 -0.18 -7.94 -4.19
CA CYS A 86 1.07 -7.41 -3.64
C CYS A 86 1.26 -7.77 -2.16
N VAL A 87 0.20 -7.66 -1.34
CA VAL A 87 0.25 -8.01 0.09
C VAL A 87 0.62 -9.48 0.29
N ARG A 88 0.00 -10.39 -0.47
CA ARG A 88 0.30 -11.83 -0.39
C ARG A 88 1.73 -12.12 -0.84
N SER A 89 2.17 -11.59 -1.98
CA SER A 89 3.53 -11.78 -2.50
C SER A 89 4.59 -11.22 -1.54
N ALA A 90 4.37 -10.03 -0.96
CA ALA A 90 5.28 -9.44 0.03
C ALA A 90 5.33 -10.26 1.33
N SER A 91 4.20 -10.79 1.81
CA SER A 91 4.16 -11.68 2.97
C SER A 91 4.94 -12.98 2.72
N ASP A 92 4.75 -13.59 1.55
CA ASP A 92 5.48 -14.81 1.18
C ASP A 92 6.97 -14.55 0.97
N TYR A 93 7.34 -13.40 0.40
CA TYR A 93 8.74 -12.96 0.33
C TYR A 93 9.36 -12.88 1.73
N ARG A 94 8.73 -12.21 2.69
CA ARG A 94 9.27 -12.06 4.04
C ARG A 94 9.39 -13.40 4.80
N LYS A 95 8.46 -14.32 4.61
CA LYS A 95 8.57 -15.68 5.17
C LYS A 95 9.75 -16.46 4.59
N ARG A 96 10.13 -16.18 3.33
CA ARG A 96 11.29 -16.81 2.65
C ARG A 96 12.62 -16.12 2.96
N ALA A 97 12.62 -14.82 3.24
CA ALA A 97 13.82 -14.00 3.43
C ALA A 97 14.80 -14.49 4.53
N PRO A 98 14.35 -14.93 5.73
CA PRO A 98 15.25 -15.47 6.75
C PRO A 98 16.07 -16.68 6.26
N ARG A 99 15.41 -17.62 5.55
CA ARG A 99 16.08 -18.79 4.98
C ARG A 99 17.08 -18.45 3.89
N ARG A 100 16.84 -17.37 3.14
CA ARG A 100 17.76 -16.90 2.08
C ARG A 100 18.99 -16.21 2.65
N ARG A 101 18.86 -15.48 3.78
CA ARG A 101 20.01 -14.86 4.49
C ARG A 101 20.91 -15.88 5.14
N GLU A 102 20.41 -16.98 5.66
CA GLU A 102 21.24 -18.07 6.22
C GLU A 102 22.12 -18.75 5.15
N VAL A 103 21.73 -18.70 3.88
CA VAL A 103 22.48 -19.30 2.74
C VAL A 103 23.47 -18.30 2.13
N LEU A 104 23.28 -16.99 2.32
CA LEU A 104 24.07 -15.91 1.71
C LEU A 104 24.85 -15.07 2.74
N THR A 105 25.38 -15.69 3.79
CA THR A 105 26.24 -14.97 4.74
C THR A 105 27.58 -14.67 4.06
N ASP A 106 27.69 -13.59 3.32
CA ASP A 106 28.93 -12.82 3.10
C ASP A 106 28.75 -11.63 2.14
N GLU A 107 27.83 -10.72 2.38
CA GLU A 107 27.95 -9.34 1.89
C GLU A 107 26.72 -8.53 2.33
N VAL A 108 26.97 -7.58 3.24
CA VAL A 108 26.00 -6.52 3.56
C VAL A 108 26.15 -5.43 2.49
N PRO A 109 25.16 -5.16 1.65
CA PRO A 109 25.24 -4.00 0.77
C PRO A 109 25.02 -2.74 1.63
N GLU A 110 26.04 -1.91 1.72
CA GLU A 110 25.89 -0.53 2.22
C GLU A 110 24.94 0.24 1.31
N GLY A 111 23.93 0.86 1.93
CA GLY A 111 22.95 1.68 1.21
C GLY A 111 23.62 2.85 0.52
N VAL A 112 23.41 2.98 -0.77
CA VAL A 112 23.88 4.11 -1.58
C VAL A 112 23.07 5.34 -1.22
N THR A 113 23.65 6.25 -0.42
CA THR A 113 23.13 7.58 -0.18
C THR A 113 23.52 8.50 -1.33
N GLY A 114 22.64 8.61 -2.33
CA GLY A 114 22.76 9.62 -3.38
C GLY A 114 22.23 10.97 -2.86
N LYS A 115 23.12 11.91 -2.52
CA LYS A 115 22.74 13.30 -2.18
C LYS A 115 22.47 14.08 -3.45
N GLY A 116 21.20 14.48 -3.65
CA GLY A 116 20.77 15.47 -4.65
C GLY A 116 20.30 16.78 -4.02
N PRO A 117 19.92 17.82 -4.80
CA PRO A 117 19.69 19.18 -4.29
C PRO A 117 18.55 19.25 -3.26
N HIS A 118 18.57 20.29 -2.44
CA HIS A 118 17.87 20.49 -1.16
C HIS A 118 16.36 20.16 -1.12
N GLU A 119 15.65 20.24 -2.23
CA GLU A 119 14.20 19.95 -2.31
C GLU A 119 13.92 18.44 -2.44
N TYR A 120 14.82 17.72 -3.12
CA TYR A 120 14.78 16.26 -3.21
C TYR A 120 15.26 15.57 -1.92
N ALA A 121 16.07 16.22 -1.10
CA ALA A 121 16.52 15.70 0.19
C ALA A 121 15.36 15.57 1.17
N THR A 122 14.47 16.56 1.25
CA THR A 122 13.31 16.52 2.16
C THR A 122 12.29 15.44 1.79
N GLU A 123 12.08 15.19 0.49
CA GLU A 123 11.21 14.08 0.06
C GLU A 123 11.83 12.70 0.32
N ALA A 124 13.14 12.55 0.12
CA ALA A 124 13.85 11.33 0.42
C ALA A 124 13.84 11.03 1.93
N GLU A 125 14.12 12.03 2.76
CA GLU A 125 14.05 11.94 4.21
C GLU A 125 12.66 11.59 4.71
N ALA A 126 11.61 12.18 4.13
CA ALA A 126 10.22 11.84 4.47
C ALA A 126 9.86 10.41 4.08
N ARG A 127 10.36 9.92 2.94
CA ARG A 127 10.17 8.52 2.52
C ARG A 127 10.89 7.56 3.46
N ASP A 128 12.14 7.83 3.82
CA ASP A 128 12.93 7.01 4.74
C ASP A 128 12.30 6.97 6.14
N LEU A 129 11.75 8.09 6.60
CA LEU A 129 11.00 8.14 7.85
C LEU A 129 9.74 7.28 7.77
N LEU A 130 8.97 7.37 6.69
CA LEU A 130 7.79 6.54 6.48
C LEU A 130 8.16 5.05 6.46
N ASP A 131 9.20 4.67 5.73
CA ASP A 131 9.66 3.28 5.64
C ASP A 131 10.08 2.75 7.03
N ARG A 132 10.77 3.56 7.85
CA ARG A 132 11.10 3.24 9.24
C ARG A 132 9.87 3.06 10.14
N LEU A 133 8.85 3.92 9.99
CA LEU A 133 7.60 3.80 10.74
C LEU A 133 6.83 2.54 10.36
N LEU A 134 6.75 2.24 9.05
CA LEU A 134 6.09 1.05 8.55
C LEU A 134 6.81 -0.24 8.94
N ALA A 135 8.15 -0.21 9.10
CA ALA A 135 8.92 -1.37 9.52
C ALA A 135 8.56 -1.89 10.92
N GLU A 136 7.99 -1.03 11.77
CA GLU A 136 7.53 -1.38 13.12
C GLU A 136 6.20 -2.16 13.14
N LEU A 137 5.52 -2.22 12.01
CA LEU A 137 4.23 -2.89 11.88
C LEU A 137 4.43 -4.34 11.39
N ASP A 138 3.68 -5.27 11.98
CA ASP A 138 3.51 -6.59 11.36
C ASP A 138 2.79 -6.47 10.01
N ASP A 139 2.82 -7.56 9.26
CA ASP A 139 2.30 -7.62 7.88
C ASP A 139 0.86 -7.15 7.77
N ASP A 140 0.01 -7.65 8.65
CA ASP A 140 -1.41 -7.37 8.64
C ASP A 140 -1.73 -5.90 8.97
N LYS A 141 -1.08 -5.36 9.99
CA LYS A 141 -1.23 -3.96 10.39
C LYS A 141 -0.66 -3.02 9.34
N ARG A 142 0.51 -3.36 8.78
CA ARG A 142 1.15 -2.59 7.71
C ARG A 142 0.25 -2.53 6.47
N ALA A 143 -0.29 -3.66 6.03
CA ALA A 143 -1.17 -3.72 4.87
C ALA A 143 -2.42 -2.85 5.05
N VAL A 144 -3.11 -2.96 6.20
CA VAL A 144 -4.29 -2.12 6.49
C VAL A 144 -3.92 -0.64 6.56
N PHE A 145 -2.81 -0.29 7.23
CA PHE A 145 -2.36 1.09 7.37
C PHE A 145 -2.05 1.72 6.01
N VAL A 146 -1.29 1.03 5.16
CA VAL A 146 -0.93 1.55 3.83
C VAL A 146 -2.16 1.71 2.96
N LEU A 147 -3.06 0.72 2.92
CA LEU A 147 -4.28 0.80 2.11
C LEU A 147 -5.20 1.95 2.54
N TYR A 148 -5.37 2.16 3.84
CA TYR A 148 -6.30 3.15 4.36
C TYR A 148 -5.70 4.56 4.40
N GLU A 149 -4.48 4.73 4.98
CA GLU A 149 -3.88 6.05 5.24
C GLU A 149 -3.12 6.61 4.04
N ILE A 150 -2.59 5.74 3.17
CA ILE A 150 -1.71 6.18 2.09
C ILE A 150 -2.39 6.04 0.72
N GLU A 151 -3.12 4.96 0.51
CA GLU A 151 -3.86 4.72 -0.74
C GLU A 151 -5.31 5.22 -0.69
N GLU A 152 -5.74 5.74 0.48
CA GLU A 152 -7.04 6.39 0.70
C GLU A 152 -8.25 5.52 0.35
N LEU A 153 -8.11 4.19 0.49
CA LEU A 153 -9.22 3.27 0.26
C LEU A 153 -10.21 3.32 1.42
N THR A 154 -11.49 3.10 1.11
CA THR A 154 -12.50 2.89 2.16
C THR A 154 -12.21 1.62 2.95
N MET A 155 -12.62 1.54 4.21
CA MET A 155 -12.39 0.36 5.03
C MET A 155 -13.07 -0.91 4.46
N ALA A 156 -14.17 -0.76 3.72
CA ALA A 156 -14.82 -1.86 3.03
C ALA A 156 -13.93 -2.43 1.91
N GLU A 157 -13.29 -1.57 1.12
CA GLU A 157 -12.33 -1.96 0.08
C GLU A 157 -11.09 -2.59 0.69
N VAL A 158 -10.58 -2.04 1.82
CA VAL A 158 -9.45 -2.62 2.56
C VAL A 158 -9.79 -4.03 3.03
N ALA A 159 -10.96 -4.23 3.64
CA ALA A 159 -11.41 -5.54 4.11
C ALA A 159 -11.54 -6.55 2.97
N LEU A 160 -12.05 -6.10 1.81
CA LEU A 160 -12.17 -6.91 0.61
C LEU A 160 -10.79 -7.29 0.04
N ALA A 161 -9.87 -6.31 -0.10
CA ALA A 161 -8.52 -6.53 -0.62
C ALA A 161 -7.70 -7.50 0.23
N LEU A 162 -7.90 -7.46 1.56
CA LEU A 162 -7.18 -8.28 2.54
C LEU A 162 -7.92 -9.56 2.92
N GLU A 163 -9.09 -9.81 2.31
CA GLU A 163 -9.92 -10.99 2.57
C GLU A 163 -10.19 -11.22 4.07
N CYS A 164 -10.47 -10.13 4.81
CA CYS A 164 -10.72 -10.19 6.24
C CYS A 164 -12.05 -9.52 6.63
N PRO A 165 -12.66 -9.88 7.77
CA PRO A 165 -13.84 -9.20 8.27
C PRO A 165 -13.60 -7.70 8.48
N LEU A 166 -14.60 -6.87 8.18
CA LEU A 166 -14.54 -5.41 8.32
C LEU A 166 -14.09 -4.99 9.74
N GLN A 167 -14.60 -5.64 10.77
CA GLN A 167 -14.22 -5.37 12.16
C GLN A 167 -12.75 -5.69 12.43
N THR A 168 -12.21 -6.73 11.79
CA THR A 168 -10.79 -7.08 11.87
C THR A 168 -9.93 -6.00 11.24
N ALA A 169 -10.32 -5.47 10.08
CA ALA A 169 -9.62 -4.36 9.43
C ALA A 169 -9.59 -3.11 10.33
N TYR A 170 -10.72 -2.72 10.94
CA TYR A 170 -10.76 -1.61 11.90
C TYR A 170 -9.84 -1.82 13.11
N SER A 171 -9.85 -3.01 13.71
CA SER A 171 -9.00 -3.30 14.88
C SER A 171 -7.51 -3.28 14.53
N ARG A 172 -7.13 -3.80 13.35
CA ARG A 172 -5.76 -3.74 12.81
C ARG A 172 -5.32 -2.30 12.56
N LEU A 173 -6.19 -1.46 11.97
CA LEU A 173 -5.90 -0.04 11.74
C LEU A 173 -5.66 0.70 13.06
N HIS A 174 -6.55 0.50 14.04
CA HIS A 174 -6.40 1.14 15.35
C HIS A 174 -5.06 0.75 16.02
N ALA A 175 -4.70 -0.52 15.98
CA ALA A 175 -3.43 -0.99 16.51
C ALA A 175 -2.22 -0.45 15.73
N ALA A 176 -2.33 -0.35 14.39
CA ALA A 176 -1.30 0.23 13.54
C ALA A 176 -1.06 1.71 13.84
N ARG A 177 -2.13 2.51 13.90
CA ARG A 177 -2.07 3.95 14.25
C ARG A 177 -1.36 4.18 15.57
N ARG A 178 -1.74 3.41 16.61
CA ARG A 178 -1.10 3.49 17.92
C ARG A 178 0.40 3.23 17.84
N ARG A 179 0.82 2.14 17.16
CA ARG A 179 2.23 1.79 17.03
C ARG A 179 3.04 2.83 16.25
N VAL A 180 2.48 3.34 15.14
CA VAL A 180 3.10 4.41 14.35
C VAL A 180 3.25 5.68 15.20
N GLN A 181 2.22 6.06 15.97
CA GLN A 181 2.27 7.25 16.85
C GLN A 181 3.33 7.10 17.96
N GLU A 182 3.41 5.94 18.60
CA GLU A 182 4.43 5.63 19.60
C GLU A 182 5.83 5.79 18.99
N ARG A 183 6.06 5.18 17.82
CA ARG A 183 7.36 5.24 17.15
C ARG A 183 7.73 6.63 16.65
N ALA A 184 6.77 7.36 16.09
CA ALA A 184 6.99 8.75 15.68
C ALA A 184 7.39 9.65 16.85
N THR A 185 6.78 9.45 18.02
CA THR A 185 7.12 10.19 19.24
C THR A 185 8.53 9.85 19.74
N GLU A 186 8.91 8.57 19.72
CA GLU A 186 10.26 8.12 20.06
C GLU A 186 11.33 8.76 19.14
N LEU A 187 11.09 8.75 17.83
CA LEU A 187 12.00 9.35 16.85
C LEU A 187 12.12 10.86 17.04
N ALA A 188 11.01 11.57 17.22
CA ALA A 188 11.01 13.00 17.49
C ALA A 188 11.78 13.36 18.77
N ALA A 189 11.66 12.54 19.81
CA ALA A 189 12.42 12.72 21.06
C ALA A 189 13.92 12.48 20.86
N ALA A 190 14.29 11.46 20.08
CA ALA A 190 15.69 11.13 19.78
C ALA A 190 16.38 12.22 18.93
N GLU A 191 15.64 12.87 18.02
CA GLU A 191 16.14 13.93 17.16
C GLU A 191 16.04 15.32 17.81
N GLY A 192 15.58 15.43 19.07
CA GLY A 192 15.40 16.71 19.77
C GLY A 192 14.28 17.58 19.23
N LEU A 193 13.39 17.02 18.41
CA LEU A 193 12.24 17.66 17.79
C LEU A 193 10.95 17.54 18.64
N ALA A 194 11.05 17.05 19.88
CA ALA A 194 9.90 16.93 20.76
C ALA A 194 9.20 18.30 20.90
N PRO A 195 7.87 18.39 20.74
CA PRO A 195 7.16 19.62 20.93
C PRO A 195 7.42 20.09 22.35
N LYS A 196 7.95 21.31 22.50
CA LYS A 196 8.05 21.97 23.82
C LYS A 196 6.64 22.02 24.36
N GLU A 197 6.35 21.26 25.41
CA GLU A 197 5.08 21.38 26.13
C GLU A 197 4.83 22.84 26.43
N GLY A 198 3.77 23.35 25.79
CA GLY A 198 3.34 24.74 25.99
C GLY A 198 3.08 24.96 27.47
N ARG A 199 3.96 25.74 28.13
CA ARG A 199 3.69 26.33 29.43
C ARG A 199 2.30 26.96 29.35
N ARG A 200 1.29 26.33 29.93
CA ARG A 200 0.01 26.99 30.18
C ARG A 200 0.28 28.16 31.15
N PRO A 201 -0.27 29.34 30.86
CA PRO A 201 -0.22 30.47 31.76
C PRO A 201 -1.07 30.22 33.02
#